data_9dc3a0eca4f551755aa2bdd8010350cf
#
_entry.id   9dc3a0eca4f551755aa2bdd8010350cf
#
_cell.length_a   1.000
_cell.length_b   1.000
_cell.length_c   1.000
_cell.angle_alpha   90.00
_cell.angle_beta   90.00
_cell.angle_gamma   90.00
#
_symmetry.space_group_name_H-M   'P 1'
#
loop_
_entity.id
_entity.type
_entity.pdbx_description
1 polymer ?
#
loop_
_entity_poly.entity_id
_entity_poly.type
_entity_poly.pdbx_seq_one_letter_code
_entity_poly.pdbx_strand_id
1 'polypeptide(L)'
;MRTHTYSWLTLAGLATAFFAPLGAHASDVPMRKSGLWEIKTETAAGAQKMPGPMTMQICIDQRKDDMTADPKDAQDMRKRCSKMDMQRNGNRVTIDSVCAMNGHTATGRTVITGNLASDYRMENTTRFSPPMHGMQTMSSTMTGKWLGPCKPGQKHGSMTMSGMPGMGAGGEFKMDPEMMKRMQQQMQQHGR
;
A
#
# COMPACT_ATOMS: atom_id res chain seq x y z
N MET A 1 26.63 38.10 77.40
CA MET A 1 25.74 38.29 76.29
C MET A 1 26.31 37.48 75.09
N ARG A 2 25.70 36.34 74.78
CA ARG A 2 26.16 35.46 73.71
C ARG A 2 25.06 35.45 72.60
N THR A 3 25.38 35.96 71.43
CA THR A 3 24.52 35.98 70.31
C THR A 3 24.74 34.69 69.46
N HIS A 4 23.73 33.86 69.36
CA HIS A 4 23.73 32.68 68.46
C HIS A 4 23.17 33.08 67.11
N THR A 5 24.01 33.00 66.06
CA THR A 5 23.62 33.16 64.68
C THR A 5 23.22 31.78 64.11
N TYR A 6 21.94 31.62 63.73
CA TYR A 6 21.48 30.43 63.04
C TYR A 6 21.71 30.61 61.53
N SER A 7 22.54 29.73 60.97
CA SER A 7 22.75 29.63 59.49
C SER A 7 21.69 28.76 58.88
N TRP A 8 20.91 29.31 57.96
CA TRP A 8 19.91 28.58 57.21
C TRP A 8 20.54 28.07 55.88
N LEU A 9 20.74 26.74 55.81
CA LEU A 9 21.14 26.05 54.58
C LEU A 9 19.89 25.81 53.74
N THR A 10 19.74 26.53 52.64
CA THR A 10 18.73 26.30 51.62
C THR A 10 19.22 25.18 50.68
N LEU A 11 18.60 24.01 50.76
CA LEU A 11 18.76 22.95 49.78
C LEU A 11 17.95 23.29 48.50
N ALA A 12 18.64 23.68 47.42
CA ALA A 12 18.07 23.82 46.11
C ALA A 12 17.94 22.43 45.45
N GLY A 13 16.72 21.88 45.43
CA GLY A 13 16.43 20.65 44.74
C GLY A 13 16.40 20.89 43.23
N LEU A 14 17.33 20.33 42.44
CA LEU A 14 17.28 20.25 40.98
C LEU A 14 16.23 19.21 40.59
N ALA A 15 15.06 19.65 40.13
CA ALA A 15 14.09 18.79 39.46
C ALA A 15 14.55 18.60 38.01
N THR A 16 15.18 17.48 37.69
CA THR A 16 15.46 17.06 36.31
C THR A 16 14.17 16.55 35.67
N ALA A 17 13.54 17.39 34.85
CA ALA A 17 12.43 16.99 34.01
C ALA A 17 12.93 16.03 32.92
N PHE A 18 12.58 14.75 33.03
CA PHE A 18 12.75 13.75 31.95
C PHE A 18 11.77 14.09 30.85
N PHE A 19 12.21 14.77 29.78
CA PHE A 19 11.54 14.83 28.52
C PHE A 19 11.71 13.47 27.84
N ALA A 20 10.71 12.59 27.94
CA ALA A 20 10.60 11.43 27.08
C ALA A 20 10.37 11.93 25.64
N PRO A 21 11.18 11.53 24.64
CA PRO A 21 10.88 11.85 23.26
C PRO A 21 9.57 11.16 22.90
N LEU A 22 8.53 11.92 22.55
CA LEU A 22 7.37 11.42 21.86
C LEU A 22 7.89 10.92 20.50
N GLY A 23 8.08 9.60 20.38
CA GLY A 23 8.41 8.95 19.13
C GLY A 23 7.30 9.26 18.13
N ALA A 24 7.59 10.11 17.17
CA ALA A 24 6.77 10.27 15.99
C ALA A 24 6.73 8.90 15.28
N HIS A 25 5.64 8.17 15.44
CA HIS A 25 5.35 7.03 14.60
C HIS A 25 5.08 7.58 13.19
N ALA A 26 6.14 7.75 12.41
CA ALA A 26 6.00 7.86 10.97
C ALA A 26 5.22 6.63 10.52
N SER A 27 4.09 6.82 9.87
CA SER A 27 3.33 5.74 9.25
C SER A 27 4.26 5.10 8.22
N ASP A 28 4.89 3.98 8.60
CA ASP A 28 5.79 3.22 7.74
C ASP A 28 4.96 2.51 6.66
N VAL A 29 4.45 3.32 5.70
CA VAL A 29 3.83 2.78 4.49
C VAL A 29 4.90 1.91 3.81
N PRO A 30 4.61 0.64 3.56
CA PRO A 30 5.58 -0.23 2.92
C PRO A 30 5.90 0.26 1.51
N MET A 31 7.17 0.53 1.23
CA MET A 31 7.67 1.02 -0.06
C MET A 31 8.62 0.00 -0.66
N ARG A 32 8.46 -0.29 -1.95
CA ARG A 32 9.36 -1.18 -2.69
C ARG A 32 10.64 -0.46 -3.08
N LYS A 33 11.74 -1.19 -3.14
CA LYS A 33 13.01 -0.70 -3.70
C LYS A 33 12.82 -0.18 -5.13
N SER A 34 13.47 0.92 -5.48
CA SER A 34 13.48 1.42 -6.86
C SER A 34 14.01 0.38 -7.84
N GLY A 35 13.41 0.29 -9.02
CA GLY A 35 13.80 -0.62 -10.09
C GLY A 35 12.63 -1.27 -10.81
N LEU A 36 12.93 -2.25 -11.65
CA LEU A 36 11.98 -3.05 -12.39
C LEU A 36 11.50 -4.20 -11.52
N TRP A 37 10.20 -4.33 -11.40
CA TRP A 37 9.52 -5.39 -10.65
C TRP A 37 8.67 -6.25 -11.56
N GLU A 38 8.70 -7.55 -11.38
CA GLU A 38 7.72 -8.48 -11.89
C GLU A 38 6.65 -8.72 -10.83
N ILE A 39 5.40 -8.49 -11.20
CA ILE A 39 4.23 -8.69 -10.34
C ILE A 39 3.37 -9.76 -10.97
N LYS A 40 3.07 -10.82 -10.22
CA LYS A 40 2.10 -11.86 -10.61
C LYS A 40 0.90 -11.77 -9.69
N THR A 41 -0.29 -11.69 -10.27
CA THR A 41 -1.55 -11.56 -9.54
C THR A 41 -2.49 -12.70 -9.90
N GLU A 42 -3.00 -13.38 -8.88
CA GLU A 42 -4.10 -14.35 -8.98
C GLU A 42 -5.28 -13.80 -8.19
N THR A 43 -6.47 -13.88 -8.78
CA THR A 43 -7.71 -13.39 -8.16
C THR A 43 -8.75 -14.49 -8.12
N ALA A 44 -9.52 -14.55 -7.04
CA ALA A 44 -10.67 -15.41 -6.90
C ALA A 44 -11.87 -14.60 -6.38
N ALA A 45 -13.05 -14.87 -6.94
CA ALA A 45 -14.33 -14.30 -6.50
C ALA A 45 -15.18 -15.44 -5.92
N GLY A 46 -15.35 -15.45 -4.59
CA GLY A 46 -15.91 -16.60 -3.88
C GLY A 46 -15.07 -17.87 -4.09
N ALA A 47 -15.70 -18.95 -4.54
CA ALA A 47 -15.02 -20.21 -4.86
C ALA A 47 -14.44 -20.25 -6.29
N GLN A 48 -14.72 -19.24 -7.14
CA GLN A 48 -14.31 -19.24 -8.54
C GLN A 48 -12.97 -18.52 -8.70
N LYS A 49 -11.96 -19.23 -9.24
CA LYS A 49 -10.73 -18.58 -9.72
C LYS A 49 -11.00 -17.85 -11.02
N MET A 50 -10.55 -16.61 -11.12
CA MET A 50 -10.58 -15.88 -12.38
C MET A 50 -9.55 -16.45 -13.38
N PRO A 51 -9.73 -16.25 -14.70
CA PRO A 51 -8.87 -16.86 -15.71
C PRO A 51 -7.42 -16.43 -15.55
N GLY A 52 -6.55 -17.39 -15.24
CA GLY A 52 -5.10 -17.33 -15.28
C GLY A 52 -4.41 -16.28 -14.41
N PRO A 53 -3.13 -16.47 -14.06
CA PRO A 53 -2.34 -15.44 -13.41
C PRO A 53 -2.00 -14.33 -14.41
N MET A 54 -2.23 -13.08 -14.02
CA MET A 54 -1.77 -11.91 -14.75
C MET A 54 -0.35 -11.59 -14.33
N THR A 55 0.56 -11.44 -15.30
CA THR A 55 1.94 -11.02 -15.04
C THR A 55 2.16 -9.60 -15.58
N MET A 56 2.73 -8.75 -14.76
CA MET A 56 3.04 -7.37 -15.08
C MET A 56 4.49 -7.07 -14.70
N GLN A 57 5.22 -6.34 -15.54
CA GLN A 57 6.47 -5.72 -15.16
C GLN A 57 6.24 -4.21 -15.03
N ILE A 58 6.72 -3.62 -13.95
CA ILE A 58 6.54 -2.20 -13.65
C ILE A 58 7.85 -1.58 -13.16
N CYS A 59 8.17 -0.38 -13.67
CA CYS A 59 9.27 0.42 -13.17
C CYS A 59 8.82 1.25 -11.97
N ILE A 60 9.49 1.10 -10.83
CA ILE A 60 9.18 1.76 -9.55
C ILE A 60 10.26 2.79 -9.21
N ASP A 61 9.87 3.97 -8.78
CA ASP A 61 10.68 4.91 -8.00
C ASP A 61 10.18 4.85 -6.56
N GLN A 62 11.00 4.37 -5.62
CA GLN A 62 10.64 4.18 -4.22
C GLN A 62 10.04 5.43 -3.57
N ARG A 63 10.49 6.63 -3.94
CA ARG A 63 9.99 7.90 -3.39
C ARG A 63 8.55 8.22 -3.80
N LYS A 64 8.03 7.52 -4.82
CA LYS A 64 6.68 7.69 -5.38
C LYS A 64 5.84 6.44 -5.20
N ASP A 65 6.42 5.39 -4.60
CA ASP A 65 5.78 4.09 -4.43
C ASP A 65 4.92 4.11 -3.16
N ASP A 66 3.62 4.06 -3.34
CA ASP A 66 2.65 3.80 -2.29
C ASP A 66 1.89 2.52 -2.64
N MET A 67 2.23 1.42 -1.96
CA MET A 67 1.57 0.13 -2.17
C MET A 67 0.12 0.11 -1.66
N THR A 68 -0.29 1.12 -0.92
CA THR A 68 -1.63 1.19 -0.31
C THR A 68 -2.62 1.97 -1.18
N ALA A 69 -2.12 2.79 -2.11
CA ALA A 69 -2.98 3.60 -2.97
C ALA A 69 -2.26 4.17 -4.20
N ASP A 70 -3.02 4.43 -5.26
CA ASP A 70 -2.65 5.43 -6.25
C ASP A 70 -2.60 6.81 -5.54
N PRO A 71 -1.57 7.66 -5.77
CA PRO A 71 -1.43 8.95 -5.10
C PRO A 71 -2.66 9.87 -5.21
N LYS A 72 -3.45 9.74 -6.28
CA LYS A 72 -4.71 10.45 -6.43
C LYS A 72 -5.84 9.86 -5.60
N ASP A 73 -5.87 8.54 -5.46
CA ASP A 73 -6.94 7.82 -4.77
C ASP A 73 -6.67 7.69 -3.26
N ALA A 74 -5.40 7.86 -2.80
CA ALA A 74 -5.02 7.73 -1.41
C ALA A 74 -5.79 8.67 -0.49
N GLN A 75 -5.96 9.93 -0.88
CA GLN A 75 -6.73 10.90 -0.11
C GLN A 75 -8.23 10.58 -0.13
N ASP A 76 -8.76 10.14 -1.27
CA ASP A 76 -10.16 9.78 -1.41
C ASP A 76 -10.47 8.43 -0.74
N MET A 77 -9.55 7.48 -0.75
CA MET A 77 -9.66 6.25 0.03
C MET A 77 -9.70 6.52 1.53
N ARG A 78 -8.81 7.37 2.06
CA ARG A 78 -8.86 7.77 3.48
C ARG A 78 -10.19 8.39 3.88
N LYS A 79 -10.83 9.17 3.01
CA LYS A 79 -12.14 9.76 3.26
C LYS A 79 -13.27 8.72 3.25
N ARG A 80 -13.13 7.65 2.47
CA ARG A 80 -14.14 6.58 2.34
C ARG A 80 -13.99 5.48 3.38
N CYS A 81 -12.84 5.39 4.04
CA CYS A 81 -12.56 4.35 5.02
C CYS A 81 -12.77 4.87 6.44
N SER A 82 -13.71 4.26 7.16
CA SER A 82 -13.95 4.52 8.58
C SER A 82 -12.90 3.87 9.47
N LYS A 83 -12.20 2.86 8.95
CA LYS A 83 -11.13 2.15 9.63
C LYS A 83 -10.01 1.84 8.64
N MET A 84 -8.76 2.07 9.08
CA MET A 84 -7.55 1.64 8.39
C MET A 84 -6.44 1.45 9.43
N ASP A 85 -6.25 0.23 9.88
CA ASP A 85 -5.25 -0.14 10.88
C ASP A 85 -4.11 -0.88 10.21
N MET A 86 -2.89 -0.40 10.41
CA MET A 86 -1.67 -1.05 9.93
C MET A 86 -0.84 -1.52 11.11
N GLN A 87 -0.43 -2.77 11.07
CA GLN A 87 0.43 -3.39 12.06
C GLN A 87 1.64 -4.01 11.37
N ARG A 88 2.83 -3.74 11.90
CA ARG A 88 4.08 -4.32 11.41
C ARG A 88 4.70 -5.21 12.47
N ASN A 89 5.07 -6.41 12.08
CA ASN A 89 5.80 -7.36 12.91
C ASN A 89 6.91 -8.01 12.06
N GLY A 90 8.13 -7.51 12.23
CA GLY A 90 9.27 -7.92 11.41
C GLY A 90 9.05 -7.68 9.91
N ASN A 91 9.06 -8.75 9.13
CA ASN A 91 8.85 -8.75 7.68
C ASN A 91 7.38 -8.93 7.27
N ARG A 92 6.45 -8.86 8.23
CA ARG A 92 5.01 -8.98 8.00
C ARG A 92 4.31 -7.66 8.30
N VAL A 93 3.53 -7.17 7.34
CA VAL A 93 2.63 -6.03 7.50
C VAL A 93 1.20 -6.53 7.32
N THR A 94 0.32 -6.20 8.27
CA THR A 94 -1.11 -6.48 8.18
C THR A 94 -1.86 -5.16 8.14
N ILE A 95 -2.81 -5.04 7.20
CA ILE A 95 -3.67 -3.86 7.06
C ILE A 95 -5.11 -4.32 7.12
N ASP A 96 -5.84 -3.85 8.12
CA ASP A 96 -7.28 -4.07 8.27
C ASP A 96 -8.02 -2.78 7.90
N SER A 97 -9.01 -2.87 7.01
CA SER A 97 -9.75 -1.72 6.50
C SER A 97 -11.26 -1.95 6.47
N VAL A 98 -12.01 -0.87 6.66
CA VAL A 98 -13.46 -0.82 6.45
C VAL A 98 -13.76 0.43 5.65
N CYS A 99 -14.21 0.27 4.42
CA CYS A 99 -14.40 1.37 3.48
C CYS A 99 -15.78 1.34 2.84
N ALA A 100 -16.36 2.52 2.60
CA ALA A 100 -17.57 2.67 1.79
C ALA A 100 -17.22 2.66 0.30
N MET A 101 -17.88 1.83 -0.49
CA MET A 101 -17.64 1.67 -1.92
C MET A 101 -18.98 1.49 -2.66
N ASN A 102 -19.44 2.52 -3.37
CA ASN A 102 -20.63 2.46 -4.25
C ASN A 102 -21.88 1.83 -3.58
N GLY A 103 -22.20 2.24 -2.35
CA GLY A 103 -23.34 1.71 -1.60
C GLY A 103 -23.09 0.38 -0.87
N HIS A 104 -21.86 -0.15 -0.94
CA HIS A 104 -21.43 -1.34 -0.23
C HIS A 104 -20.42 -0.98 0.86
N THR A 105 -20.36 -1.77 1.92
CA THR A 105 -19.26 -1.75 2.88
C THR A 105 -18.26 -2.84 2.48
N ALA A 106 -17.02 -2.43 2.20
CA ALA A 106 -15.91 -3.32 1.91
C ALA A 106 -15.06 -3.48 3.18
N THR A 107 -15.05 -4.68 3.78
CA THR A 107 -14.17 -5.02 4.88
C THR A 107 -13.00 -5.82 4.35
N GLY A 108 -11.80 -5.27 4.42
CA GLY A 108 -10.60 -5.82 3.83
C GLY A 108 -9.55 -6.20 4.86
N ARG A 109 -8.82 -7.26 4.58
CA ARG A 109 -7.55 -7.60 5.24
C ARG A 109 -6.50 -7.85 4.19
N THR A 110 -5.39 -7.10 4.28
CA THR A 110 -4.19 -7.28 3.45
C THR A 110 -3.04 -7.73 4.33
N VAL A 111 -2.34 -8.77 3.90
CA VAL A 111 -1.14 -9.28 4.55
C VAL A 111 0.00 -9.24 3.55
N ILE A 112 1.05 -8.49 3.88
CA ILE A 112 2.28 -8.42 3.08
C ILE A 112 3.37 -9.12 3.86
N THR A 113 4.09 -10.04 3.21
CA THR A 113 5.21 -10.77 3.78
C THR A 113 6.40 -10.75 2.82
N GLY A 114 7.62 -10.89 3.35
CA GLY A 114 8.84 -10.90 2.56
C GLY A 114 9.66 -9.63 2.70
N ASN A 115 10.50 -9.36 1.70
CA ASN A 115 11.42 -8.23 1.69
C ASN A 115 11.11 -7.32 0.49
N LEU A 116 10.62 -6.12 0.75
CA LEU A 116 10.27 -5.14 -0.28
C LEU A 116 11.49 -4.59 -1.06
N ALA A 117 12.69 -5.04 -0.74
CA ALA A 117 13.89 -4.77 -1.54
C ALA A 117 14.20 -5.88 -2.57
N SER A 118 13.59 -7.07 -2.45
CA SER A 118 13.89 -8.22 -3.31
C SER A 118 12.65 -8.96 -3.79
N ASP A 119 11.82 -9.45 -2.86
CA ASP A 119 10.65 -10.26 -3.13
C ASP A 119 9.62 -10.16 -2.01
N TYR A 120 8.36 -10.11 -2.36
CA TYR A 120 7.26 -10.09 -1.40
C TYR A 120 6.05 -10.87 -1.91
N ARG A 121 5.20 -11.25 -0.97
CA ARG A 121 3.88 -11.80 -1.22
C ARG A 121 2.85 -10.93 -0.50
N MET A 122 1.79 -10.58 -1.19
CA MET A 122 0.63 -9.88 -0.67
C MET A 122 -0.60 -10.75 -0.85
N GLU A 123 -1.33 -10.94 0.22
CA GLU A 123 -2.63 -11.62 0.24
C GLU A 123 -3.68 -10.61 0.66
N ASN A 124 -4.69 -10.45 -0.16
CA ASN A 124 -5.82 -9.58 0.14
C ASN A 124 -7.10 -10.39 0.16
N THR A 125 -7.95 -10.14 1.16
CA THR A 125 -9.31 -10.66 1.21
C THR A 125 -10.24 -9.50 1.52
N THR A 126 -11.26 -9.31 0.68
CA THR A 126 -12.28 -8.26 0.84
C THR A 126 -13.66 -8.89 0.88
N ARG A 127 -14.46 -8.53 1.88
CA ARG A 127 -15.86 -8.91 2.03
C ARG A 127 -16.75 -7.70 1.76
N PHE A 128 -17.78 -7.89 0.94
CA PHE A 128 -18.75 -6.85 0.59
C PHE A 128 -20.09 -7.08 1.29
N SER A 129 -20.67 -6.02 1.85
CA SER A 129 -21.99 -6.00 2.44
C SER A 129 -22.77 -4.75 2.01
N PRO A 130 -23.92 -4.89 1.31
CA PRO A 130 -24.42 -6.11 0.66
C PRO A 130 -23.44 -6.66 -0.41
N PRO A 131 -23.66 -7.86 -0.97
CA PRO A 131 -22.82 -8.42 -2.03
C PRO A 131 -22.71 -7.48 -3.23
N MET A 132 -21.51 -7.28 -3.78
CA MET A 132 -21.26 -6.45 -4.94
C MET A 132 -21.26 -7.32 -6.22
N HIS A 133 -22.17 -7.03 -7.15
CA HIS A 133 -22.39 -7.85 -8.38
C HIS A 133 -22.57 -9.36 -8.06
N GLY A 134 -23.27 -9.70 -6.97
CA GLY A 134 -23.44 -11.08 -6.53
C GLY A 134 -22.24 -11.69 -5.79
N MET A 135 -21.11 -11.00 -5.73
CA MET A 135 -19.90 -11.45 -5.04
C MET A 135 -19.88 -10.96 -3.60
N GLN A 136 -19.86 -11.88 -2.65
CA GLN A 136 -19.75 -11.56 -1.23
C GLN A 136 -18.31 -11.41 -0.77
N THR A 137 -17.40 -12.19 -1.38
CA THR A 137 -15.98 -12.19 -1.00
C THR A 137 -15.12 -12.21 -2.26
N MET A 138 -14.06 -11.43 -2.25
CA MET A 138 -13.02 -11.44 -3.25
C MET A 138 -11.68 -11.61 -2.56
N SER A 139 -10.82 -12.47 -3.09
CA SER A 139 -9.47 -12.67 -2.62
C SER A 139 -8.48 -12.54 -3.76
N SER A 140 -7.31 -12.01 -3.48
CA SER A 140 -6.21 -11.95 -4.44
C SER A 140 -4.88 -12.26 -3.75
N THR A 141 -4.02 -12.93 -4.49
CA THR A 141 -2.63 -13.14 -4.13
C THR A 141 -1.77 -12.43 -5.15
N MET A 142 -0.86 -11.61 -4.67
CA MET A 142 0.11 -10.91 -5.49
C MET A 142 1.51 -11.29 -5.02
N THR A 143 2.39 -11.65 -5.96
CA THR A 143 3.82 -11.84 -5.68
C THR A 143 4.60 -10.81 -6.47
N GLY A 144 5.56 -10.16 -5.82
CA GLY A 144 6.46 -9.20 -6.44
C GLY A 144 7.89 -9.70 -6.37
N LYS A 145 8.63 -9.61 -7.47
CA LYS A 145 10.05 -9.94 -7.56
C LYS A 145 10.81 -8.80 -8.22
N TRP A 146 11.84 -8.28 -7.55
CA TRP A 146 12.72 -7.29 -8.11
C TRP A 146 13.63 -7.91 -9.19
N LEU A 147 13.67 -7.33 -10.39
CA LEU A 147 14.41 -7.83 -11.53
C LEU A 147 15.73 -7.07 -11.78
N GLY A 148 15.91 -5.91 -11.15
CA GLY A 148 17.05 -5.05 -11.39
C GLY A 148 16.66 -3.58 -11.58
N PRO A 149 17.55 -2.75 -12.11
CA PRO A 149 17.22 -1.37 -12.49
C PRO A 149 16.13 -1.32 -13.56
N CYS A 150 15.37 -0.22 -13.62
CA CYS A 150 14.47 0.02 -14.76
C CYS A 150 15.23 0.06 -16.08
N LYS A 151 14.60 -0.38 -17.17
CA LYS A 151 15.19 -0.32 -18.50
C LYS A 151 15.36 1.14 -18.96
N PRO A 152 16.32 1.45 -19.84
CA PRO A 152 16.48 2.78 -20.40
C PRO A 152 15.15 3.33 -20.97
N GLY A 153 14.83 4.58 -20.66
CA GLY A 153 13.58 5.23 -21.08
C GLY A 153 12.35 4.93 -20.24
N GLN A 154 12.38 3.92 -19.36
CA GLN A 154 11.27 3.67 -18.43
C GLN A 154 11.24 4.71 -17.31
N LYS A 155 10.04 5.24 -17.04
CA LYS A 155 9.75 6.12 -15.90
C LYS A 155 8.97 5.34 -14.84
N HIS A 156 8.88 5.91 -13.63
CA HIS A 156 7.97 5.38 -12.61
C HIS A 156 6.56 5.21 -13.18
N GLY A 157 5.97 4.02 -12.98
CA GLY A 157 4.67 3.66 -13.52
C GLY A 157 4.68 3.12 -14.96
N SER A 158 5.83 3.13 -15.67
CA SER A 158 5.93 2.42 -16.96
C SER A 158 5.75 0.92 -16.73
N MET A 159 4.76 0.33 -17.39
CA MET A 159 4.40 -1.07 -17.19
C MET A 159 4.26 -1.83 -18.52
N THR A 160 4.48 -3.12 -18.41
CA THR A 160 4.26 -4.11 -19.47
C THR A 160 3.42 -5.22 -18.89
N MET A 161 2.33 -5.59 -19.55
CA MET A 161 1.43 -6.66 -19.12
C MET A 161 1.48 -7.83 -20.08
N SER A 162 1.39 -9.04 -19.54
CA SER A 162 1.27 -10.29 -20.30
C SER A 162 0.24 -11.22 -19.63
N GLY A 163 -0.32 -12.15 -20.41
CA GLY A 163 -1.32 -13.11 -19.90
C GLY A 163 -2.76 -12.59 -19.86
N MET A 164 -3.06 -11.48 -20.53
CA MET A 164 -4.45 -11.02 -20.67
C MET A 164 -5.24 -11.91 -21.64
N PRO A 165 -6.47 -12.34 -21.27
CA PRO A 165 -7.37 -13.02 -22.18
C PRO A 165 -7.63 -12.16 -23.44
N GLY A 166 -7.46 -12.73 -24.63
CA GLY A 166 -7.65 -12.02 -25.91
C GLY A 166 -6.37 -11.47 -26.56
N MET A 167 -5.26 -11.38 -25.82
CA MET A 167 -3.94 -11.23 -26.41
C MET A 167 -3.35 -12.62 -26.61
N GLY A 168 -3.11 -13.06 -27.83
CA GLY A 168 -2.56 -14.38 -28.12
C GLY A 168 -1.33 -14.71 -27.27
N ALA A 169 -0.96 -15.98 -27.18
CA ALA A 169 0.18 -16.44 -26.39
C ALA A 169 1.45 -15.64 -26.75
N GLY A 170 1.95 -14.82 -25.81
CA GLY A 170 3.10 -13.94 -26.02
C GLY A 170 2.76 -12.47 -26.31
N GLY A 171 1.50 -12.07 -26.32
CA GLY A 171 1.11 -10.65 -26.46
C GLY A 171 1.61 -9.83 -25.27
N GLU A 172 2.45 -8.84 -25.55
CA GLU A 172 2.98 -7.87 -24.56
C GLU A 172 2.33 -6.50 -24.81
N PHE A 173 1.62 -5.99 -23.83
CA PHE A 173 1.05 -4.65 -23.88
C PHE A 173 1.90 -3.69 -23.06
N LYS A 174 2.48 -2.69 -23.73
CA LYS A 174 3.31 -1.67 -23.08
C LYS A 174 2.45 -0.45 -22.79
N MET A 175 2.44 -0.02 -21.54
CA MET A 175 1.77 1.20 -21.08
C MET A 175 2.77 2.13 -20.45
N ASP A 176 2.79 3.37 -20.92
CA ASP A 176 3.47 4.45 -20.22
C ASP A 176 2.46 5.28 -19.38
N PRO A 177 2.93 6.06 -18.40
CA PRO A 177 2.05 6.85 -17.54
C PRO A 177 1.17 7.86 -18.31
N GLU A 178 1.62 8.36 -19.44
CA GLU A 178 0.86 9.31 -20.28
C GLU A 178 -0.29 8.61 -21.01
N MET A 179 -0.05 7.40 -21.51
CA MET A 179 -1.10 6.58 -22.14
C MET A 179 -2.19 6.23 -21.12
N MET A 180 -1.80 5.84 -19.90
CA MET A 180 -2.74 5.54 -18.82
C MET A 180 -3.60 6.76 -18.46
N LYS A 181 -2.99 7.94 -18.37
CA LYS A 181 -3.69 9.20 -18.11
C LYS A 181 -4.70 9.55 -19.21
N ARG A 182 -4.34 9.37 -20.47
CA ARG A 182 -5.25 9.60 -21.62
C ARG A 182 -6.44 8.65 -21.58
N MET A 183 -6.20 7.36 -21.33
CA MET A 183 -7.28 6.36 -21.22
C MET A 183 -8.24 6.69 -20.08
N GLN A 184 -7.73 7.12 -18.93
CA GLN A 184 -8.54 7.55 -17.80
C GLN A 184 -9.39 8.80 -18.11
N GLN A 185 -8.83 9.77 -18.81
CA GLN A 185 -9.57 10.96 -19.27
C GLN A 185 -10.69 10.57 -20.24
N GLN A 186 -10.44 9.63 -21.16
CA GLN A 186 -11.40 9.16 -22.13
C GLN A 186 -12.58 8.43 -21.45
N MET A 187 -12.31 7.59 -20.45
CA MET A 187 -13.38 6.93 -19.66
C MET A 187 -14.24 7.94 -18.89
N GLN A 188 -13.66 9.01 -18.35
CA GLN A 188 -14.43 10.06 -17.66
C GLN A 188 -15.34 10.87 -18.61
N GLN A 189 -14.99 10.97 -19.91
CA GLN A 189 -15.80 11.67 -20.89
C GLN A 189 -16.99 10.81 -21.41
N HIS A 190 -16.85 9.49 -21.43
CA HIS A 190 -17.89 8.58 -21.90
C HIS A 190 -18.79 8.03 -20.79
N GLY A 191 -18.51 8.33 -19.54
CA GLY A 191 -19.28 7.91 -18.37
C GLY A 191 -20.28 8.94 -17.82
N ARG A 192 -20.62 9.96 -18.62
CA ARG A 192 -21.66 10.95 -18.31
C ARG A 192 -22.91 10.72 -19.12
#